data_3106ab674fa105f52bac4dd29ff57422
#
_entry.id   3106ab674fa105f52bac4dd29ff57422
#
_cell.length_a   1.000
_cell.length_b   1.000
_cell.length_c   1.000
_cell.angle_alpha   90.00
_cell.angle_beta   90.00
_cell.angle_gamma   90.00
#
_symmetry.space_group_name_H-M   'P 1'
#
loop_
_entity.id
_entity.type
_entity.pdbx_description
1 polymer ?
#
loop_
_entity_poly.entity_id
_entity_poly.type
_entity_poly.pdbx_seq_one_letter_code
_entity_poly.pdbx_strand_id
1 'polypeptide(L)'
;MKKVLFILFLFLQLNLVHGQVTRIKMGRQSDTTKEVSFRLSERYQAYNWKSSVEHDNYDTTINSPKSVKYSKDGSKFYVQSLEGYTTSIYNASSKKRIGTIGHHFDASNDSLFKDGETTIYDYPYKQKRSQKNHFSGKPVESCFSHGGKYLWVTYYRRSFDPIAQSPSAVAIIDTEKDIIVRVMPTGPLPKMIACSPDNKRISVTHWGDNTVAIIDIDSDNPFDFKYVKHSVVDYKMSTNFSSSHVNRDASCGFCL
;
A
#
# COMPACT_ATOMS: atom_id res chain seq x y z
N MET A 1 58.42 0.85 -15.63
CA MET A 1 57.37 0.37 -16.54
C MET A 1 56.57 -0.84 -16.01
N LYS A 2 57.13 -1.79 -15.28
CA LYS A 2 56.40 -2.98 -14.77
C LYS A 2 55.35 -2.69 -13.67
N LYS A 3 55.52 -1.62 -12.87
CA LYS A 3 54.54 -1.26 -11.80
C LYS A 3 53.28 -0.56 -12.30
N VAL A 4 53.35 0.14 -13.41
CA VAL A 4 52.17 0.81 -14.01
C VAL A 4 51.24 -0.21 -14.69
N LEU A 5 51.80 -1.26 -15.25
CA LEU A 5 51.01 -2.31 -15.90
C LEU A 5 50.18 -3.15 -14.91
N PHE A 6 50.69 -3.32 -13.67
CA PHE A 6 49.99 -4.07 -12.63
C PHE A 6 48.79 -3.29 -12.05
N ILE A 7 48.91 -1.97 -11.97
CA ILE A 7 47.81 -1.11 -11.53
C ILE A 7 46.68 -1.04 -12.57
N LEU A 8 47.05 -1.01 -13.86
CA LEU A 8 46.05 -1.03 -14.96
C LEU A 8 45.31 -2.37 -15.02
N PHE A 9 45.93 -3.48 -14.68
CA PHE A 9 45.30 -4.80 -14.63
C PHE A 9 44.35 -4.95 -13.43
N LEU A 10 44.66 -4.29 -12.31
CA LEU A 10 43.77 -4.27 -11.12
C LEU A 10 42.53 -3.41 -11.36
N PHE A 11 42.62 -2.34 -12.13
CA PHE A 11 41.48 -1.51 -12.50
C PHE A 11 40.53 -2.16 -13.53
N LEU A 12 41.03 -3.07 -14.36
CA LEU A 12 40.19 -3.82 -15.31
C LEU A 12 39.37 -4.94 -14.66
N GLN A 13 39.72 -5.37 -13.45
CA GLN A 13 38.96 -6.42 -12.73
C GLN A 13 37.82 -5.89 -11.88
N LEU A 14 37.68 -4.58 -11.76
CA LEU A 14 36.66 -3.95 -10.88
C LEU A 14 35.29 -3.65 -11.53
N ASN A 15 35.07 -4.07 -12.77
CA ASN A 15 33.88 -3.66 -13.52
C ASN A 15 33.05 -4.79 -14.13
N LEU A 16 32.88 -5.91 -13.49
CA LEU A 16 31.94 -6.93 -14.00
C LEU A 16 31.16 -7.65 -12.89
N VAL A 17 30.60 -6.90 -11.94
CA VAL A 17 29.38 -7.37 -11.28
C VAL A 17 28.22 -6.73 -12.00
N HIS A 18 27.99 -7.13 -13.22
CA HIS A 18 26.72 -6.94 -13.86
C HIS A 18 25.77 -7.92 -13.20
N GLY A 19 24.87 -7.40 -12.34
CA GLY A 19 23.75 -8.17 -11.88
C GLY A 19 23.00 -8.71 -13.09
N GLN A 20 23.13 -9.99 -13.38
CA GLN A 20 22.36 -10.62 -14.44
C GLN A 20 20.90 -10.58 -14.05
N VAL A 21 20.14 -9.70 -14.70
CA VAL A 21 18.67 -9.73 -14.61
C VAL A 21 18.20 -11.00 -15.28
N THR A 22 17.93 -12.02 -14.49
CA THR A 22 17.34 -13.26 -15.01
C THR A 22 15.85 -13.05 -15.23
N ARG A 23 15.41 -13.05 -16.47
CA ARG A 23 13.99 -13.04 -16.81
C ARG A 23 13.41 -14.43 -16.60
N ILE A 24 12.43 -14.53 -15.72
CA ILE A 24 11.69 -15.76 -15.50
C ILE A 24 10.62 -15.87 -16.59
N LYS A 25 10.67 -16.94 -17.38
CA LYS A 25 9.67 -17.21 -18.42
C LYS A 25 8.37 -17.69 -17.79
N MET A 26 7.26 -17.33 -18.44
CA MET A 26 5.93 -17.86 -18.10
C MET A 26 5.93 -19.39 -18.11
N GLY A 27 5.19 -19.98 -17.19
CA GLY A 27 5.12 -21.43 -17.05
C GLY A 27 6.32 -22.07 -16.34
N ARG A 28 7.38 -21.30 -16.02
CA ARG A 28 8.51 -21.85 -15.27
C ARG A 28 8.08 -22.22 -13.85
N GLN A 29 8.46 -23.40 -13.45
CA GLN A 29 8.21 -23.94 -12.12
C GLN A 29 9.50 -23.90 -11.29
N SER A 30 9.37 -23.65 -10.01
CA SER A 30 10.46 -23.81 -9.05
C SER A 30 10.81 -25.29 -8.90
N ASP A 31 12.00 -25.57 -8.36
CA ASP A 31 12.31 -26.91 -7.91
C ASP A 31 11.29 -27.32 -6.85
N THR A 32 10.85 -28.58 -6.91
CA THR A 32 9.90 -29.13 -5.96
C THR A 32 10.63 -29.43 -4.66
N THR A 33 10.32 -28.72 -3.59
CA THR A 33 10.60 -29.19 -2.26
C THR A 33 9.64 -30.35 -1.94
N LYS A 34 9.85 -31.08 -0.84
CA LYS A 34 9.04 -32.27 -0.51
C LYS A 34 7.53 -32.01 -0.50
N GLU A 35 7.08 -30.79 -0.35
CA GLU A 35 5.68 -30.44 -0.11
C GLU A 35 5.12 -29.35 -1.05
N VAL A 36 5.95 -28.48 -1.61
CA VAL A 36 5.47 -27.31 -2.36
C VAL A 36 6.32 -27.02 -3.60
N SER A 37 5.66 -26.71 -4.69
CA SER A 37 6.29 -26.10 -5.87
C SER A 37 5.53 -24.82 -6.28
N PHE A 38 6.23 -23.85 -6.83
CA PHE A 38 5.65 -22.62 -7.36
C PHE A 38 5.79 -22.59 -8.88
N ARG A 39 4.72 -22.18 -9.56
CA ARG A 39 4.73 -21.97 -11.00
C ARG A 39 4.29 -20.55 -11.32
N LEU A 40 5.09 -19.83 -12.12
CA LEU A 40 4.67 -18.55 -12.68
C LEU A 40 3.65 -18.81 -13.78
N SER A 41 2.37 -18.65 -13.49
CA SER A 41 1.27 -18.92 -14.42
C SER A 41 0.93 -17.70 -15.27
N GLU A 42 0.96 -16.53 -14.68
CA GLU A 42 0.54 -15.28 -15.32
C GLU A 42 1.28 -14.06 -14.77
N ARG A 43 1.38 -13.04 -15.60
CA ARG A 43 1.95 -11.76 -15.26
C ARG A 43 1.09 -10.64 -15.85
N TYR A 44 0.80 -9.64 -15.05
CA TYR A 44 0.06 -8.44 -15.45
C TYR A 44 0.95 -7.21 -15.33
N GLN A 45 0.90 -6.33 -16.32
CA GLN A 45 1.62 -5.06 -16.26
C GLN A 45 0.89 -3.94 -17.02
N ALA A 46 1.00 -2.70 -16.52
CA ALA A 46 0.34 -1.53 -17.10
C ALA A 46 1.06 -0.96 -18.32
N TYR A 47 2.36 -1.20 -18.44
CA TYR A 47 3.18 -0.64 -19.50
C TYR A 47 3.51 -1.70 -20.54
N ASN A 48 3.48 -1.27 -21.81
CA ASN A 48 4.00 -2.08 -22.90
C ASN A 48 5.55 -2.01 -22.89
N TRP A 49 6.13 -2.47 -21.84
CA TRP A 49 7.54 -2.80 -21.83
C TRP A 49 7.69 -3.98 -22.74
N LYS A 50 8.61 -3.90 -23.70
CA LYS A 50 9.01 -5.00 -24.56
C LYS A 50 8.77 -6.34 -23.89
N SER A 51 7.50 -6.72 -23.84
CA SER A 51 7.13 -8.02 -23.35
C SER A 51 7.78 -8.99 -24.31
N SER A 52 8.62 -9.76 -23.77
CA SER A 52 9.30 -10.80 -24.51
C SER A 52 8.56 -12.13 -24.43
N VAL A 53 7.34 -12.13 -23.89
CA VAL A 53 6.59 -13.34 -23.60
C VAL A 53 5.21 -13.25 -24.23
N GLU A 54 4.91 -14.21 -25.09
CA GLU A 54 3.73 -14.27 -25.94
C GLU A 54 2.39 -14.15 -25.19
N HIS A 55 2.36 -14.47 -23.90
CA HIS A 55 1.13 -14.52 -23.10
C HIS A 55 1.08 -13.49 -21.96
N ASP A 56 1.82 -12.40 -22.06
CA ASP A 56 1.72 -11.33 -21.07
C ASP A 56 0.37 -10.59 -21.17
N ASN A 57 -0.25 -10.39 -20.03
CA ASN A 57 -1.45 -9.59 -19.93
C ASN A 57 -1.10 -8.14 -19.56
N TYR A 58 -1.74 -7.20 -20.22
CA TYR A 58 -1.61 -5.79 -19.94
C TYR A 58 -2.88 -5.26 -19.29
N ASP A 59 -2.72 -4.58 -18.17
CA ASP A 59 -3.82 -3.91 -17.50
C ASP A 59 -3.43 -2.48 -17.16
N THR A 60 -4.06 -1.53 -17.84
CA THR A 60 -3.79 -0.09 -17.69
C THR A 60 -4.24 0.48 -16.35
N THR A 61 -5.02 -0.26 -15.58
CA THR A 61 -5.44 0.16 -14.23
C THR A 61 -4.39 -0.15 -13.17
N ILE A 62 -3.39 -0.97 -13.49
CA ILE A 62 -2.29 -1.30 -12.58
C ILE A 62 -1.08 -0.44 -12.92
N ASN A 63 -0.77 0.49 -12.01
CA ASN A 63 0.43 1.30 -12.08
C ASN A 63 1.11 1.34 -10.71
N SER A 64 2.33 0.81 -10.63
CA SER A 64 3.06 0.64 -9.36
C SER A 64 2.28 -0.23 -8.34
N PRO A 65 2.06 -1.53 -8.62
CA PRO A 65 1.35 -2.42 -7.71
C PRO A 65 2.11 -2.56 -6.38
N LYS A 66 1.39 -2.52 -5.26
CA LYS A 66 1.97 -2.59 -3.91
C LYS A 66 1.58 -3.84 -3.16
N SER A 67 0.31 -4.16 -3.12
CA SER A 67 -0.16 -5.35 -2.44
C SER A 67 -1.26 -6.05 -3.22
N VAL A 68 -1.44 -7.33 -2.93
CA VAL A 68 -2.53 -8.15 -3.44
C VAL A 68 -3.16 -8.92 -2.29
N LYS A 69 -4.49 -8.97 -2.26
CA LYS A 69 -5.24 -9.74 -1.27
C LYS A 69 -6.33 -10.55 -1.96
N TYR A 70 -6.36 -11.85 -1.67
CA TYR A 70 -7.46 -12.71 -2.06
C TYR A 70 -8.62 -12.55 -1.08
N SER A 71 -9.86 -12.57 -1.61
CA SER A 71 -11.06 -12.73 -0.78
C SER A 71 -11.00 -14.03 0.02
N LYS A 72 -11.72 -14.08 1.15
CA LYS A 72 -11.68 -15.25 2.05
C LYS A 72 -12.10 -16.55 1.35
N ASP A 73 -13.04 -16.46 0.43
CA ASP A 73 -13.53 -17.59 -0.38
C ASP A 73 -12.66 -17.90 -1.61
N GLY A 74 -11.61 -17.07 -1.85
CA GLY A 74 -10.72 -17.24 -2.99
C GLY A 74 -11.31 -16.87 -4.34
N SER A 75 -12.54 -16.34 -4.41
CA SER A 75 -13.23 -16.04 -5.67
C SER A 75 -12.73 -14.77 -6.37
N LYS A 76 -12.25 -13.81 -5.59
CA LYS A 76 -11.71 -12.53 -6.06
C LYS A 76 -10.31 -12.28 -5.52
N PHE A 77 -9.56 -11.40 -6.18
CA PHE A 77 -8.40 -10.75 -5.57
C PHE A 77 -8.35 -9.27 -5.93
N TYR A 78 -7.77 -8.51 -5.01
CA TYR A 78 -7.70 -7.06 -5.05
C TYR A 78 -6.24 -6.64 -5.17
N VAL A 79 -5.92 -5.80 -6.15
CA VAL A 79 -4.56 -5.28 -6.40
C VAL A 79 -4.53 -3.79 -6.12
N GLN A 80 -3.67 -3.37 -5.19
CA GLN A 80 -3.46 -1.96 -4.87
C GLN A 80 -2.50 -1.33 -5.87
N SER A 81 -2.98 -0.35 -6.63
CA SER A 81 -2.23 0.35 -7.68
C SER A 81 -1.86 1.76 -7.21
N LEU A 82 -0.66 1.92 -6.66
CA LEU A 82 -0.24 3.15 -5.96
C LEU A 82 -0.30 4.37 -6.87
N GLU A 83 0.36 4.32 -8.03
CA GLU A 83 0.39 5.44 -8.97
C GLU A 83 -0.84 5.47 -9.88
N GLY A 84 -1.62 4.40 -9.91
CA GLY A 84 -2.92 4.35 -10.57
C GLY A 84 -4.04 4.96 -9.73
N TYR A 85 -3.83 5.17 -8.43
CA TYR A 85 -4.88 5.61 -7.49
C TYR A 85 -6.11 4.71 -7.52
N THR A 86 -5.92 3.41 -7.68
CA THR A 86 -7.00 2.44 -7.85
C THR A 86 -6.76 1.16 -7.06
N THR A 87 -7.85 0.49 -6.73
CA THR A 87 -7.88 -0.93 -6.38
C THR A 87 -8.51 -1.67 -7.55
N SER A 88 -7.73 -2.49 -8.25
CA SER A 88 -8.23 -3.34 -9.33
C SER A 88 -8.70 -4.67 -8.79
N ILE A 89 -9.87 -5.13 -9.24
CA ILE A 89 -10.56 -6.32 -8.76
C ILE A 89 -10.57 -7.36 -9.86
N TYR A 90 -10.14 -8.57 -9.54
CA TYR A 90 -10.06 -9.68 -10.47
C TYR A 90 -10.89 -10.87 -10.00
N ASN A 91 -11.50 -11.55 -10.93
CA ASN A 91 -12.02 -12.89 -10.69
C ASN A 91 -10.86 -13.87 -10.63
N ALA A 92 -10.74 -14.62 -9.55
CA ALA A 92 -9.58 -15.50 -9.31
C ALA A 92 -9.52 -16.69 -10.26
N SER A 93 -10.67 -17.19 -10.73
CA SER A 93 -10.73 -18.33 -11.65
C SER A 93 -10.38 -17.92 -13.08
N SER A 94 -11.10 -16.92 -13.61
CA SER A 94 -10.90 -16.45 -14.98
C SER A 94 -9.70 -15.53 -15.14
N LYS A 95 -9.19 -14.98 -14.02
CA LYS A 95 -8.09 -14.00 -13.97
C LYS A 95 -8.36 -12.70 -14.72
N LYS A 96 -9.62 -12.49 -15.07
CA LYS A 96 -10.07 -11.27 -15.72
C LYS A 96 -10.40 -10.21 -14.68
N ARG A 97 -10.05 -8.96 -14.98
CA ARG A 97 -10.49 -7.83 -14.19
C ARG A 97 -12.02 -7.68 -14.30
N ILE A 98 -12.68 -7.61 -13.16
CA ILE A 98 -14.14 -7.49 -13.04
C ILE A 98 -14.57 -6.13 -12.51
N GLY A 99 -13.64 -5.35 -11.94
CA GLY A 99 -13.94 -4.03 -11.40
C GLY A 99 -12.69 -3.21 -11.13
N THR A 100 -12.91 -1.93 -10.88
CA THR A 100 -11.86 -0.99 -10.46
C THR A 100 -12.50 0.04 -9.54
N ILE A 101 -11.92 0.24 -8.36
CA ILE A 101 -12.32 1.25 -7.39
C ILE A 101 -11.32 2.40 -7.48
N GLY A 102 -11.79 3.60 -7.83
CA GLY A 102 -10.98 4.81 -7.81
C GLY A 102 -10.87 5.36 -6.39
N HIS A 103 -9.70 5.87 -6.03
CA HIS A 103 -9.44 6.51 -4.75
C HIS A 103 -9.32 8.03 -4.90
N HIS A 104 -10.28 8.62 -5.60
CA HIS A 104 -10.39 10.06 -5.81
C HIS A 104 -11.62 10.57 -5.04
N PHE A 105 -11.43 11.60 -4.24
CA PHE A 105 -12.47 12.16 -3.39
C PHE A 105 -12.63 13.65 -3.65
N ASP A 106 -13.88 14.08 -3.77
CA ASP A 106 -14.31 15.45 -3.91
C ASP A 106 -15.59 15.69 -3.07
N ALA A 107 -16.25 16.82 -3.26
CA ALA A 107 -17.45 17.17 -2.51
C ALA A 107 -18.60 16.14 -2.64
N SER A 108 -18.67 15.38 -3.73
CA SER A 108 -19.70 14.35 -3.92
C SER A 108 -19.51 13.15 -2.98
N ASN A 109 -18.31 13.01 -2.41
CA ASN A 109 -17.93 11.91 -1.53
C ASN A 109 -17.92 12.29 -0.04
N ASP A 110 -18.38 13.50 0.33
CA ASP A 110 -18.32 13.97 1.71
C ASP A 110 -19.03 13.02 2.69
N SER A 111 -20.06 12.30 2.25
CA SER A 111 -20.77 11.28 3.04
C SER A 111 -19.90 10.09 3.48
N LEU A 112 -18.73 9.88 2.85
CA LEU A 112 -17.80 8.83 3.23
C LEU A 112 -16.92 9.22 4.44
N PHE A 113 -16.95 10.49 4.83
CA PHE A 113 -16.15 11.05 5.91
C PHE A 113 -17.05 11.40 7.09
N LYS A 114 -16.59 11.11 8.30
CA LYS A 114 -17.31 11.49 9.52
C LYS A 114 -16.89 12.90 9.93
N ASP A 115 -17.88 13.78 10.14
CA ASP A 115 -17.63 15.13 10.58
C ASP A 115 -16.88 15.19 11.92
N GLY A 116 -15.92 16.09 12.01
CA GLY A 116 -15.13 16.28 13.22
C GLY A 116 -14.21 15.13 13.57
N GLU A 117 -14.14 14.07 12.74
CA GLU A 117 -13.24 12.96 13.00
C GLU A 117 -11.78 13.38 12.82
N THR A 118 -11.00 13.15 13.85
CA THR A 118 -9.55 13.31 13.82
C THR A 118 -8.89 11.98 14.18
N THR A 119 -7.61 11.85 13.88
CA THR A 119 -6.80 10.82 14.52
C THR A 119 -6.70 11.13 16.02
N ILE A 120 -6.32 10.16 16.86
CA ILE A 120 -6.03 10.38 18.28
C ILE A 120 -4.99 11.50 18.51
N TYR A 121 -4.13 11.74 17.51
CA TYR A 121 -3.32 12.94 17.49
C TYR A 121 -4.16 14.09 16.97
N ASP A 122 -4.32 15.08 17.78
CA ASP A 122 -4.76 16.40 17.34
C ASP A 122 -3.62 17.01 16.51
N TYR A 123 -3.43 16.44 15.31
CA TYR A 123 -2.46 17.00 14.38
C TYR A 123 -2.96 18.37 13.92
N PRO A 124 -2.18 19.43 14.11
CA PRO A 124 -2.44 20.69 13.43
C PRO A 124 -2.28 20.43 11.93
N TYR A 125 -3.37 20.09 11.27
CA TYR A 125 -3.38 19.94 9.82
C TYR A 125 -3.00 21.27 9.18
N LYS A 126 -1.87 21.34 8.54
CA LYS A 126 -1.49 22.48 7.68
C LYS A 126 -2.41 22.59 6.43
N GLN A 127 -3.43 21.77 6.35
CA GLN A 127 -4.35 21.75 5.24
C GLN A 127 -5.25 22.96 5.21
N LYS A 128 -5.41 23.54 4.04
CA LYS A 128 -6.55 24.41 3.77
C LYS A 128 -7.84 23.59 4.05
N ARG A 129 -8.78 24.15 4.79
CA ARG A 129 -10.04 23.51 5.16
C ARG A 129 -10.78 22.91 3.93
N SER A 130 -10.66 23.56 2.76
CA SER A 130 -11.21 23.12 1.48
C SER A 130 -10.58 21.84 0.88
N GLN A 131 -9.47 21.35 1.43
CA GLN A 131 -8.76 20.16 0.92
C GLN A 131 -8.89 18.96 1.84
N LYS A 132 -9.58 19.08 2.98
CA LYS A 132 -9.62 18.04 4.01
C LYS A 132 -10.08 16.69 3.47
N ASN A 133 -11.15 16.68 2.69
CA ASN A 133 -11.76 15.48 2.11
C ASN A 133 -11.57 15.40 0.59
N HIS A 134 -10.93 16.39 -0.02
CA HIS A 134 -10.71 16.48 -1.46
C HIS A 134 -9.28 16.09 -1.79
N PHE A 135 -9.07 14.84 -2.14
CA PHE A 135 -7.74 14.32 -2.47
C PHE A 135 -7.82 13.02 -3.27
N SER A 136 -6.70 12.62 -3.84
CA SER A 136 -6.51 11.27 -4.33
C SER A 136 -5.60 10.51 -3.37
N GLY A 137 -6.05 9.35 -2.90
CA GLY A 137 -5.29 8.48 -2.02
C GLY A 137 -4.41 7.53 -2.82
N LYS A 138 -3.14 7.37 -2.41
CA LYS A 138 -2.22 6.39 -3.00
C LYS A 138 -2.30 5.06 -2.26
N PRO A 139 -3.03 4.05 -2.77
CA PRO A 139 -3.26 2.80 -2.06
C PRO A 139 -1.98 1.97 -1.98
N VAL A 140 -1.71 1.38 -0.80
CA VAL A 140 -0.50 0.57 -0.57
C VAL A 140 -0.81 -0.80 -0.01
N GLU A 141 -1.27 -0.90 1.22
CA GLU A 141 -1.51 -2.17 1.91
C GLU A 141 -2.98 -2.35 2.23
N SER A 142 -3.36 -3.60 2.42
CA SER A 142 -4.75 -3.91 2.72
C SER A 142 -4.90 -5.14 3.62
N CYS A 143 -6.00 -5.18 4.38
CA CYS A 143 -6.41 -6.38 5.11
C CYS A 143 -7.93 -6.50 5.15
N PHE A 144 -8.43 -7.70 5.37
CA PHE A 144 -9.85 -7.95 5.55
C PHE A 144 -10.25 -7.92 7.02
N SER A 145 -11.50 -7.56 7.27
CA SER A 145 -12.18 -7.72 8.54
C SER A 145 -13.62 -8.24 8.36
N HIS A 146 -14.31 -8.51 9.45
CA HIS A 146 -15.71 -8.96 9.47
C HIS A 146 -15.93 -10.17 8.56
N GLY A 147 -15.05 -11.18 8.69
CA GLY A 147 -15.17 -12.39 7.88
C GLY A 147 -14.91 -12.22 6.39
N GLY A 148 -14.39 -11.06 5.97
CA GLY A 148 -14.15 -10.72 4.57
C GLY A 148 -15.09 -9.65 4.01
N LYS A 149 -16.09 -9.20 4.79
CA LYS A 149 -17.06 -8.17 4.39
C LYS A 149 -16.42 -6.84 4.07
N TYR A 150 -15.39 -6.44 4.82
CA TYR A 150 -14.68 -5.19 4.61
C TYR A 150 -13.23 -5.42 4.23
N LEU A 151 -12.78 -4.74 3.18
CA LEU A 151 -11.38 -4.60 2.81
C LEU A 151 -10.91 -3.20 3.21
N TRP A 152 -9.90 -3.13 4.07
CA TRP A 152 -9.25 -1.91 4.51
C TRP A 152 -8.06 -1.62 3.62
N VAL A 153 -7.90 -0.36 3.17
CA VAL A 153 -6.82 0.06 2.29
C VAL A 153 -6.14 1.30 2.86
N THR A 154 -4.86 1.22 3.16
CA THR A 154 -4.08 2.38 3.60
C THR A 154 -3.63 3.22 2.41
N TYR A 155 -3.61 4.54 2.56
CA TYR A 155 -3.05 5.46 1.57
C TYR A 155 -1.67 5.93 2.02
N TYR A 156 -0.65 5.59 1.25
CA TYR A 156 0.73 6.05 1.47
C TYR A 156 0.79 7.56 1.73
N ARG A 157 0.02 8.33 0.99
CA ARG A 157 -0.19 9.76 1.15
C ARG A 157 -1.44 10.22 0.41
N ARG A 158 -1.85 11.43 0.68
CA ARG A 158 -2.86 12.14 -0.10
C ARG A 158 -2.20 12.97 -1.20
N SER A 159 -2.85 13.22 -2.31
CA SER A 159 -2.27 13.86 -3.51
C SER A 159 -1.66 15.24 -3.27
N PHE A 160 -2.22 16.01 -2.32
CA PHE A 160 -1.71 17.34 -1.98
C PHE A 160 -0.51 17.34 -1.02
N ASP A 161 -0.08 16.17 -0.56
CA ASP A 161 1.08 16.01 0.34
C ASP A 161 2.19 15.22 -0.37
N PRO A 162 3.00 15.88 -1.20
CA PRO A 162 3.99 15.21 -2.04
C PRO A 162 5.11 14.52 -1.26
N ILE A 163 5.35 14.96 -0.02
CA ILE A 163 6.42 14.45 0.84
C ILE A 163 5.91 13.55 1.98
N ALA A 164 4.62 13.26 2.00
CA ALA A 164 3.97 12.34 2.94
C ALA A 164 4.21 12.68 4.42
N GLN A 165 4.22 13.97 4.75
CA GLN A 165 4.44 14.46 6.12
C GLN A 165 3.15 14.71 6.89
N SER A 166 2.07 14.91 6.19
CA SER A 166 0.76 15.12 6.80
C SER A 166 0.07 13.79 7.08
N PRO A 167 -0.85 13.76 8.05
CA PRO A 167 -1.73 12.61 8.23
C PRO A 167 -2.38 12.19 6.91
N SER A 168 -2.51 10.90 6.72
CA SER A 168 -3.10 10.30 5.55
C SER A 168 -4.52 9.78 5.85
N ALA A 169 -4.95 8.74 5.15
CA ALA A 169 -6.26 8.15 5.34
C ALA A 169 -6.24 6.63 5.10
N VAL A 170 -7.30 5.97 5.57
CA VAL A 170 -7.61 4.56 5.33
C VAL A 170 -9.00 4.49 4.73
N ALA A 171 -9.18 3.82 3.61
CA ALA A 171 -10.49 3.52 3.04
C ALA A 171 -11.01 2.17 3.53
N ILE A 172 -12.32 2.06 3.67
CA ILE A 172 -13.03 0.84 3.96
C ILE A 172 -13.93 0.52 2.76
N ILE A 173 -13.71 -0.62 2.16
CA ILE A 173 -14.42 -1.10 0.98
C ILE A 173 -15.37 -2.22 1.42
N ASP A 174 -16.65 -2.11 1.06
CA ASP A 174 -17.61 -3.19 1.11
C ASP A 174 -17.32 -4.14 -0.06
N THR A 175 -16.96 -5.38 0.23
CA THR A 175 -16.50 -6.35 -0.78
C THR A 175 -17.63 -7.06 -1.52
N GLU A 176 -18.86 -6.94 -1.05
CA GLU A 176 -20.03 -7.44 -1.79
C GLU A 176 -20.41 -6.47 -2.91
N LYS A 177 -20.32 -5.16 -2.61
CA LYS A 177 -20.69 -4.09 -3.54
C LYS A 177 -19.49 -3.57 -4.33
N ASP A 178 -18.28 -3.88 -3.89
CA ASP A 178 -17.01 -3.37 -4.42
C ASP A 178 -16.96 -1.83 -4.48
N ILE A 179 -17.42 -1.19 -3.40
CA ILE A 179 -17.43 0.27 -3.24
C ILE A 179 -16.78 0.71 -1.92
N ILE A 180 -16.23 1.92 -1.90
CA ILE A 180 -15.79 2.55 -0.66
C ILE A 180 -17.03 2.97 0.14
N VAL A 181 -17.10 2.58 1.41
CA VAL A 181 -18.21 2.89 2.32
C VAL A 181 -17.80 3.86 3.42
N ARG A 182 -16.50 4.02 3.67
CA ARG A 182 -15.99 5.00 4.63
C ARG A 182 -14.53 5.32 4.34
N VAL A 183 -14.11 6.54 4.65
CA VAL A 183 -12.72 6.97 4.71
C VAL A 183 -12.44 7.58 6.08
N MET A 184 -11.41 7.05 6.75
CA MET A 184 -10.99 7.51 8.08
C MET A 184 -9.64 8.22 7.98
N PRO A 185 -9.42 9.35 8.69
CA PRO A 185 -8.09 9.94 8.81
C PRO A 185 -7.17 8.98 9.57
N THR A 186 -5.88 8.93 9.22
CA THR A 186 -4.87 8.15 9.94
C THR A 186 -3.56 8.94 10.03
N GLY A 187 -2.57 8.41 10.74
CA GLY A 187 -1.24 9.04 10.86
C GLY A 187 -0.50 9.16 9.52
N PRO A 188 0.67 9.83 9.50
CA PRO A 188 1.45 10.04 8.29
C PRO A 188 2.15 8.76 7.84
N LEU A 189 2.28 8.58 6.51
CA LEU A 189 2.92 7.41 5.90
C LEU A 189 2.41 6.07 6.44
N PRO A 190 1.09 5.81 6.42
CA PRO A 190 0.61 4.50 6.83
C PRO A 190 1.11 3.44 5.85
N LYS A 191 1.54 2.30 6.41
CA LYS A 191 2.05 1.18 5.61
C LYS A 191 1.30 -0.09 5.96
N MET A 192 1.79 -0.88 6.89
CA MET A 192 1.16 -2.14 7.24
C MET A 192 -0.16 -1.93 7.95
N ILE A 193 -1.10 -2.80 7.65
CA ILE A 193 -2.41 -2.86 8.29
C ILE A 193 -2.77 -4.33 8.55
N ALA A 194 -3.30 -4.58 9.72
CA ALA A 194 -3.68 -5.93 10.13
C ALA A 194 -4.97 -5.91 10.96
N CYS A 195 -5.79 -6.92 10.75
CA CYS A 195 -6.95 -7.21 11.58
C CYS A 195 -6.57 -8.21 12.68
N SER A 196 -7.06 -7.98 13.91
CA SER A 196 -6.89 -8.93 14.99
C SER A 196 -7.65 -10.25 14.70
N PRO A 197 -7.19 -11.40 15.23
CA PRO A 197 -7.84 -12.68 14.98
C PRO A 197 -9.30 -12.74 15.42
N ASP A 198 -9.67 -11.97 16.46
CA ASP A 198 -11.04 -11.85 16.97
C ASP A 198 -11.93 -10.91 16.18
N ASN A 199 -11.41 -10.28 15.12
CA ASN A 199 -12.08 -9.27 14.29
C ASN A 199 -12.58 -8.03 15.05
N LYS A 200 -11.97 -7.67 16.19
CA LYS A 200 -12.39 -6.53 17.01
C LYS A 200 -11.48 -5.31 16.87
N ARG A 201 -10.30 -5.49 16.25
CA ARG A 201 -9.31 -4.41 16.13
C ARG A 201 -8.66 -4.41 14.77
N ILE A 202 -8.37 -3.20 14.28
CA ILE A 202 -7.44 -2.95 13.18
C ILE A 202 -6.23 -2.22 13.75
N SER A 203 -5.05 -2.64 13.35
CA SER A 203 -3.79 -1.95 13.66
C SER A 203 -3.18 -1.39 12.37
N VAL A 204 -2.72 -0.14 12.43
CA VAL A 204 -2.07 0.55 11.31
C VAL A 204 -0.73 1.10 11.76
N THR A 205 0.35 0.76 11.06
CA THR A 205 1.68 1.33 11.32
C THR A 205 1.86 2.63 10.54
N HIS A 206 2.46 3.64 11.17
CA HIS A 206 2.78 4.91 10.55
C HIS A 206 4.29 5.12 10.54
N TRP A 207 4.89 5.09 9.37
CA TRP A 207 6.33 5.33 9.21
C TRP A 207 6.70 6.79 9.41
N GLY A 208 5.75 7.69 9.19
CA GLY A 208 6.00 9.13 9.25
C GLY A 208 6.17 9.68 10.67
N ASP A 209 5.74 8.95 11.70
CA ASP A 209 5.81 9.40 13.10
C ASP A 209 6.13 8.28 14.11
N ASN A 210 6.55 7.10 13.64
CA ASN A 210 6.92 5.95 14.47
C ASN A 210 5.79 5.48 15.42
N THR A 211 4.56 5.44 14.91
CA THR A 211 3.42 5.05 15.74
C THR A 211 2.65 3.86 15.15
N VAL A 212 1.89 3.20 16.01
CA VAL A 212 0.88 2.22 15.65
C VAL A 212 -0.46 2.68 16.17
N ALA A 213 -1.41 2.91 15.27
CA ALA A 213 -2.79 3.20 15.64
C ALA A 213 -3.59 1.91 15.82
N ILE A 214 -4.48 1.91 16.81
CA ILE A 214 -5.44 0.84 17.07
C ILE A 214 -6.84 1.39 16.89
N ILE A 215 -7.61 0.74 16.03
CA ILE A 215 -9.00 1.07 15.72
C ILE A 215 -9.89 -0.02 16.31
N ASP A 216 -10.90 0.37 17.07
CA ASP A 216 -12.00 -0.48 17.49
C ASP A 216 -12.97 -0.66 16.33
N ILE A 217 -13.25 -1.92 15.98
CA ILE A 217 -14.15 -2.28 14.89
C ILE A 217 -15.25 -3.25 15.34
N ASP A 218 -15.52 -3.33 16.65
CA ASP A 218 -16.54 -4.21 17.23
C ASP A 218 -17.95 -3.63 17.01
N SER A 219 -18.31 -3.44 15.74
CA SER A 219 -19.61 -2.98 15.23
C SER A 219 -19.76 -3.43 13.77
N ASP A 220 -20.98 -3.66 13.30
CA ASP A 220 -21.26 -3.96 11.90
C ASP A 220 -21.32 -2.71 11.01
N ASN A 221 -21.43 -1.53 11.64
CA ASN A 221 -21.49 -0.26 10.92
C ASN A 221 -20.12 0.41 10.86
N PRO A 222 -19.55 0.63 9.68
CA PRO A 222 -18.25 1.28 9.54
C PRO A 222 -18.14 2.65 10.21
N PHE A 223 -19.26 3.41 10.35
CA PHE A 223 -19.25 4.73 10.97
C PHE A 223 -19.12 4.70 12.50
N ASP A 224 -19.26 3.53 13.13
CA ASP A 224 -19.03 3.34 14.57
C ASP A 224 -17.58 3.02 14.88
N PHE A 225 -16.78 2.63 13.89
CA PHE A 225 -15.37 2.35 14.09
C PHE A 225 -14.62 3.60 14.56
N LYS A 226 -13.73 3.43 15.51
CA LYS A 226 -13.06 4.57 16.16
C LYS A 226 -11.65 4.23 16.59
N TYR A 227 -10.77 5.21 16.57
CA TYR A 227 -9.46 5.09 17.18
C TYR A 227 -9.58 4.96 18.69
N VAL A 228 -8.89 3.99 19.27
CA VAL A 228 -8.87 3.77 20.72
C VAL A 228 -7.51 3.94 21.33
N LYS A 229 -6.44 3.79 20.55
CA LYS A 229 -5.07 3.93 21.04
C LYS A 229 -4.10 4.24 19.92
N HIS A 230 -3.07 5.00 20.24
CA HIS A 230 -1.80 5.04 19.53
C HIS A 230 -0.67 4.57 20.43
N SER A 231 0.19 3.73 19.91
CA SER A 231 1.44 3.33 20.58
C SER A 231 2.59 3.97 19.85
N VAL A 232 3.43 4.69 20.58
CA VAL A 232 4.71 5.20 20.05
C VAL A 232 5.70 4.04 20.16
N VAL A 233 6.36 3.71 19.05
CA VAL A 233 7.27 2.56 19.00
C VAL A 233 8.60 2.89 19.65
N ASP A 234 9.13 4.07 19.36
CA ASP A 234 10.41 4.54 19.93
C ASP A 234 10.24 5.96 20.49
N TYR A 235 10.20 6.95 19.62
CA TYR A 235 9.85 8.32 19.98
C TYR A 235 8.91 8.90 18.93
N LYS A 236 8.01 9.76 19.38
CA LYS A 236 7.09 10.45 18.46
C LYS A 236 7.83 11.60 17.77
N MET A 237 7.86 11.57 16.45
CA MET A 237 8.42 12.66 15.68
C MET A 237 7.50 13.90 15.78
N SER A 238 8.10 15.07 15.94
CA SER A 238 7.34 16.31 15.94
C SER A 238 6.88 16.66 14.52
N THR A 239 5.61 16.97 14.37
CA THR A 239 5.05 17.46 13.10
C THR A 239 5.52 18.87 12.72
N ASN A 240 6.31 19.52 13.59
CA ASN A 240 6.86 20.86 13.37
C ASN A 240 8.22 20.86 12.66
N PHE A 241 8.75 19.71 12.30
CA PHE A 241 10.02 19.62 11.57
C PHE A 241 9.89 20.06 10.12
N SER A 242 10.94 20.75 9.65
CA SER A 242 11.07 21.05 8.23
C SER A 242 11.26 19.75 7.42
N SER A 243 10.77 19.78 6.20
CA SER A 243 10.69 18.62 5.28
C SER A 243 11.96 17.78 5.09
N SER A 244 13.12 18.34 5.44
CA SER A 244 14.41 17.68 5.25
C SER A 244 14.76 16.60 6.28
N HIS A 245 14.07 16.56 7.43
CA HIS A 245 14.42 15.67 8.54
C HIS A 245 13.53 14.42 8.65
N VAL A 246 12.26 14.54 8.27
CA VAL A 246 11.27 13.46 8.47
C VAL A 246 11.57 12.22 7.63
N ASN A 247 12.11 12.39 6.42
CA ASN A 247 12.36 11.27 5.52
C ASN A 247 13.63 10.45 5.82
N ARG A 248 14.56 10.94 6.63
CA ARG A 248 15.80 10.20 6.91
C ARG A 248 15.64 9.20 8.04
N ASP A 249 14.86 9.56 9.05
CA ASP A 249 14.73 8.72 10.25
C ASP A 249 13.62 7.69 10.12
N ALA A 250 12.55 8.00 9.37
CA ALA A 250 11.48 7.05 9.08
C ALA A 250 11.95 5.85 8.23
N SER A 251 13.00 6.02 7.41
CA SER A 251 13.55 4.93 6.60
C SER A 251 14.44 3.97 7.38
N CYS A 252 14.97 4.38 8.55
CA CYS A 252 15.92 3.59 9.33
C CYS A 252 15.26 2.70 10.39
N GLY A 253 14.03 3.01 10.82
CA GLY A 253 13.38 2.31 11.93
C GLY A 253 12.65 1.00 11.59
N PHE A 254 12.43 0.69 10.31
CA PHE A 254 11.61 -0.45 9.90
C PHE A 254 12.22 -1.34 8.81
N CYS A 255 13.53 -1.24 8.59
CA CYS A 255 14.27 -2.23 7.82
C CYS A 255 14.81 -3.32 8.76
N LEU A 256 13.94 -4.08 9.39
CA LEU A 256 14.25 -5.35 10.04
C LEU A 256 13.36 -6.43 9.46
#